data_22ac5d4e28479ac3bdedf24b562b3e64
#
_entry.id   22ac5d4e28479ac3bdedf24b562b3e64
#
_cell.length_a   1.000
_cell.length_b   1.000
_cell.length_c   1.000
_cell.angle_alpha   90.00
_cell.angle_beta   90.00
_cell.angle_gamma   90.00
#
_symmetry.space_group_name_H-M   'P 1'
#
loop_
_entity.id
_entity.type
_entity.pdbx_description
1 polymer ?
#
loop_
_entity_poly.entity_id
_entity_poly.type
_entity_poly.pdbx_seq_one_letter_code
_entity_poly.pdbx_strand_id
1 'polypeptide(L)'
;MDHWEKENISFDCLYTGYLGSITQIEYVYDLKKRVVKEDGLLIVDPAMADNGSLYYGFDDAFVAQMAKLCGSADIILPNITEAAFMTGCELRLEGQDEAYVQMILEALAKLGCKKIVLKGISFEDDKIGVVVYDCAGKKAEYYFTEKVPKSSHGTGDCYAAALQVR
;
A
#
# COMPACT_ATOMS: atom_id res chain seq x y z
N MET A 1 7.77 3.45 22.68
CA MET A 1 7.66 1.97 22.70
C MET A 1 7.88 1.40 24.09
N ASP A 2 8.98 1.69 24.79
CA ASP A 2 9.29 1.11 26.11
C ASP A 2 8.22 1.33 27.18
N HIS A 3 7.48 2.45 27.09
CA HIS A 3 6.34 2.70 27.97
C HIS A 3 5.19 1.69 27.72
N TRP A 4 4.85 1.43 26.45
CA TRP A 4 3.78 0.50 26.10
C TRP A 4 4.11 -0.93 26.53
N GLU A 5 5.36 -1.36 26.36
CA GLU A 5 5.79 -2.68 26.87
C GLU A 5 5.70 -2.78 28.38
N LYS A 6 6.15 -1.75 29.12
CA LYS A 6 6.07 -1.74 30.59
C LYS A 6 4.63 -1.82 31.12
N GLU A 7 3.70 -1.20 30.38
CA GLU A 7 2.27 -1.21 30.72
C GLU A 7 1.54 -2.44 30.11
N ASN A 8 2.25 -3.37 29.44
CA ASN A 8 1.69 -4.52 28.74
C ASN A 8 0.61 -4.15 27.72
N ILE A 9 0.77 -2.98 27.07
CA ILE A 9 -0.14 -2.54 26.01
C ILE A 9 0.26 -3.22 24.71
N SER A 10 -0.72 -3.88 24.05
CA SER A 10 -0.56 -4.50 22.75
C SER A 10 -1.67 -4.06 21.79
N PHE A 11 -1.40 -4.10 20.50
CA PHE A 11 -2.28 -3.64 19.44
C PHE A 11 -2.68 -4.78 18.52
N ASP A 12 -3.93 -4.76 18.04
CA ASP A 12 -4.47 -5.73 17.07
C ASP A 12 -4.04 -5.40 15.64
N CYS A 13 -3.66 -4.15 15.39
CA CYS A 13 -3.26 -3.69 14.07
C CYS A 13 -2.21 -2.58 14.16
N LEU A 14 -1.24 -2.62 13.26
CA LEU A 14 -0.30 -1.55 12.98
C LEU A 14 -0.54 -1.07 11.55
N TYR A 15 -0.92 0.18 11.39
CA TYR A 15 -1.03 0.83 10.07
C TYR A 15 0.10 1.84 9.90
N THR A 16 0.71 1.83 8.72
CA THR A 16 1.68 2.86 8.33
C THR A 16 1.15 3.66 7.14
N GLY A 17 1.20 4.98 7.25
CA GLY A 17 1.09 5.91 6.14
C GLY A 17 2.47 6.41 5.72
N TYR A 18 2.60 7.72 5.49
CA TYR A 18 3.87 8.34 5.09
C TYR A 18 5.00 8.08 6.11
N LEU A 19 6.08 7.47 5.63
CA LEU A 19 7.32 7.27 6.35
C LEU A 19 8.43 8.08 5.67
N GLY A 20 9.01 9.04 6.40
CA GLY A 20 9.97 10.01 5.83
C GLY A 20 11.42 9.52 5.72
N SER A 21 11.74 8.29 6.16
CA SER A 21 13.11 7.76 6.11
C SER A 21 13.16 6.25 6.26
N ILE A 22 14.27 5.64 5.83
CA ILE A 22 14.56 4.21 6.04
C ILE A 22 14.56 3.85 7.53
N THR A 23 15.07 4.73 8.38
CA THR A 23 15.05 4.53 9.86
C THR A 23 13.63 4.39 10.40
N GLN A 24 12.65 5.11 9.83
CA GLN A 24 11.25 4.95 10.23
C GLN A 24 10.69 3.60 9.79
N ILE A 25 11.12 3.08 8.63
CA ILE A 25 10.77 1.71 8.21
C ILE A 25 11.31 0.69 9.23
N GLU A 26 12.54 0.87 9.72
CA GLU A 26 13.13 0.01 10.76
C GLU A 26 12.31 0.07 12.07
N TYR A 27 11.82 1.25 12.45
CA TYR A 27 10.94 1.39 13.61
C TYR A 27 9.60 0.65 13.44
N VAL A 28 9.07 0.53 12.22
CA VAL A 28 7.86 -0.26 11.96
C VAL A 28 8.09 -1.74 12.27
N TYR A 29 9.22 -2.30 11.86
CA TYR A 29 9.57 -3.69 12.19
C TYR A 29 9.71 -3.88 13.71
N ASP A 30 10.35 -2.93 14.39
CA ASP A 30 10.50 -2.99 15.85
C ASP A 30 9.13 -2.88 16.56
N LEU A 31 8.27 -1.95 16.12
CA LEU A 31 6.89 -1.82 16.63
C LEU A 31 6.09 -3.11 16.45
N LYS A 32 6.12 -3.69 15.22
CA LYS A 32 5.41 -4.94 14.94
C LYS A 32 5.84 -6.04 15.90
N LYS A 33 7.12 -6.18 16.16
CA LYS A 33 7.68 -7.22 17.02
C LYS A 33 7.34 -7.03 18.49
N ARG A 34 7.32 -5.78 18.98
CA ARG A 34 7.29 -5.45 20.41
C ARG A 34 5.89 -5.23 20.97
N VAL A 35 5.00 -4.64 20.17
CA VAL A 35 3.69 -4.19 20.69
C VAL A 35 2.48 -4.60 19.85
N VAL A 36 2.69 -5.24 18.71
CA VAL A 36 1.59 -5.83 17.95
C VAL A 36 1.42 -7.29 18.38
N LYS A 37 0.16 -7.72 18.59
CA LYS A 37 -0.16 -9.11 18.95
C LYS A 37 0.35 -10.08 17.87
N GLU A 38 0.57 -11.33 18.22
CA GLU A 38 1.06 -12.35 17.30
C GLU A 38 0.13 -12.55 16.08
N ASP A 39 -1.18 -12.49 16.31
CA ASP A 39 -2.23 -12.52 15.27
C ASP A 39 -2.63 -11.13 14.75
N GLY A 40 -1.96 -10.09 15.21
CA GLY A 40 -2.21 -8.70 14.82
C GLY A 40 -1.74 -8.40 13.41
N LEU A 41 -2.46 -7.50 12.73
CA LEU A 41 -2.24 -7.15 11.33
C LEU A 41 -1.19 -6.05 11.16
N LEU A 42 -0.37 -6.17 10.10
CA LEU A 42 0.42 -5.08 9.55
C LEU A 42 -0.22 -4.61 8.24
N ILE A 43 -0.64 -3.37 8.19
CA ILE A 43 -1.19 -2.71 7.00
C ILE A 43 -0.24 -1.60 6.58
N VAL A 44 0.24 -1.65 5.33
CA VAL A 44 1.21 -0.68 4.81
C VAL A 44 0.62 0.10 3.64
N ASP A 45 0.47 1.41 3.80
CA ASP A 45 0.31 2.34 2.69
C ASP A 45 1.70 2.88 2.33
N PRO A 46 2.27 2.54 1.16
CA PRO A 46 3.64 2.90 0.82
C PRO A 46 3.89 4.39 0.61
N ALA A 47 2.88 5.22 0.51
CA ALA A 47 2.84 6.69 0.48
C ALA A 47 4.17 7.39 0.11
N MET A 48 4.80 7.00 -1.01
CA MET A 48 6.12 7.49 -1.42
C MET A 48 6.15 8.11 -2.81
N ALA A 49 5.10 7.93 -3.61
CA ALA A 49 5.08 8.36 -5.00
C ALA A 49 3.65 8.63 -5.48
N ASP A 50 3.51 9.52 -6.45
CA ASP A 50 2.25 9.78 -7.15
C ASP A 50 2.51 10.37 -8.54
N ASN A 51 1.56 10.18 -9.47
CA ASN A 51 1.62 10.75 -10.83
C ASN A 51 2.97 10.52 -11.54
N GLY A 52 3.56 9.33 -11.40
CA GLY A 52 4.80 8.94 -12.05
C GLY A 52 6.09 9.45 -11.39
N SER A 53 6.00 10.05 -10.22
CA SER A 53 7.16 10.65 -9.55
C SER A 53 7.24 10.26 -8.08
N LEU A 54 8.45 10.01 -7.59
CA LEU A 54 8.71 9.91 -6.15
C LEU A 54 8.50 11.26 -5.47
N TYR A 55 8.06 11.25 -4.22
CA TYR A 55 8.00 12.45 -3.41
C TYR A 55 9.42 12.97 -3.13
N TYR A 56 9.51 14.27 -2.86
CA TYR A 56 10.80 14.92 -2.60
C TYR A 56 11.55 14.23 -1.45
N GLY A 57 12.83 13.93 -1.71
CA GLY A 57 13.73 13.30 -0.74
C GLY A 57 13.75 11.78 -0.74
N PHE A 58 12.93 11.11 -1.56
CA PHE A 58 12.99 9.67 -1.74
C PHE A 58 13.81 9.28 -2.98
N ASP A 59 14.42 8.11 -2.90
CA ASP A 59 15.26 7.52 -3.94
C ASP A 59 15.00 6.00 -4.10
N ASP A 60 15.72 5.38 -5.02
CA ASP A 60 15.59 3.93 -5.27
C ASP A 60 15.92 3.08 -4.04
N ALA A 61 16.81 3.56 -3.15
CA ALA A 61 17.13 2.85 -1.92
C ALA A 61 15.92 2.85 -0.96
N PHE A 62 15.20 3.97 -0.87
CA PHE A 62 13.95 4.04 -0.11
C PHE A 62 12.88 3.13 -0.70
N VAL A 63 12.70 3.16 -2.04
CA VAL A 63 11.75 2.26 -2.75
C VAL A 63 12.05 0.80 -2.43
N ALA A 64 13.31 0.38 -2.49
CA ALA A 64 13.71 -0.99 -2.21
C ALA A 64 13.40 -1.41 -0.75
N GLN A 65 13.56 -0.52 0.23
CA GLN A 65 13.21 -0.81 1.62
C GLN A 65 11.68 -0.82 1.84
N MET A 66 10.95 0.09 1.20
CA MET A 66 9.49 0.10 1.23
C MET A 66 8.89 -1.17 0.61
N ALA A 67 9.45 -1.64 -0.51
CA ALA A 67 9.03 -2.90 -1.13
C ALA A 67 9.23 -4.11 -0.18
N LYS A 68 10.33 -4.14 0.58
CA LYS A 68 10.56 -5.17 1.62
C LYS A 68 9.54 -5.07 2.75
N LEU A 69 9.23 -3.85 3.21
CA LEU A 69 8.21 -3.65 4.23
C LEU A 69 6.85 -4.14 3.74
N CYS A 70 6.46 -3.76 2.52
CA CYS A 70 5.23 -4.25 1.86
C CYS A 70 5.20 -5.78 1.77
N GLY A 71 6.34 -6.42 1.46
CA GLY A 71 6.45 -7.88 1.41
C GLY A 71 6.23 -8.58 2.75
N SER A 72 6.44 -7.89 3.87
CA SER A 72 6.21 -8.40 5.23
C SER A 72 4.81 -8.08 5.78
N ALA A 73 4.01 -7.33 5.04
CA ALA A 73 2.70 -6.87 5.45
C ALA A 73 1.59 -7.91 5.20
N ASP A 74 0.53 -7.82 5.98
CA ASP A 74 -0.70 -8.58 5.73
C ASP A 74 -1.50 -7.93 4.59
N ILE A 75 -1.57 -6.61 4.57
CA ILE A 75 -2.29 -5.83 3.55
C ILE A 75 -1.40 -4.67 3.11
N ILE A 76 -1.34 -4.43 1.80
CA ILE A 76 -0.70 -3.24 1.23
C ILE A 76 -1.68 -2.41 0.41
N LEU A 77 -1.52 -1.08 0.43
CA LEU A 77 -2.42 -0.13 -0.23
C LEU A 77 -1.70 0.77 -1.26
N PRO A 78 -0.96 0.22 -2.22
CA PRO A 78 -0.26 1.05 -3.19
C PRO A 78 -1.22 1.74 -4.18
N ASN A 79 -0.81 2.90 -4.71
CA ASN A 79 -1.32 3.41 -5.98
C ASN A 79 -0.53 2.80 -7.17
N ILE A 80 -0.97 3.08 -8.39
CA ILE A 80 -0.32 2.56 -9.62
C ILE A 80 1.14 3.00 -9.74
N THR A 81 1.48 4.23 -9.34
CA THR A 81 2.85 4.73 -9.39
C THR A 81 3.76 3.98 -8.42
N GLU A 82 3.31 3.83 -7.18
CA GLU A 82 4.02 3.08 -6.15
C GLU A 82 4.21 1.62 -6.53
N ALA A 83 3.16 1.00 -7.07
CA ALA A 83 3.21 -0.36 -7.58
C ALA A 83 4.27 -0.53 -8.66
N ALA A 84 4.31 0.38 -9.64
CA ALA A 84 5.31 0.35 -10.72
C ALA A 84 6.74 0.52 -10.17
N PHE A 85 6.98 1.47 -9.26
CA PHE A 85 8.29 1.65 -8.64
C PHE A 85 8.74 0.42 -7.85
N MET A 86 7.87 -0.18 -7.03
CA MET A 86 8.23 -1.34 -6.21
C MET A 86 8.47 -2.62 -7.01
N THR A 87 7.83 -2.74 -8.17
CA THR A 87 7.89 -3.98 -8.98
C THR A 87 8.79 -3.87 -10.20
N GLY A 88 9.15 -2.65 -10.62
CA GLY A 88 9.86 -2.39 -11.89
C GLY A 88 8.99 -2.58 -13.14
N CYS A 89 7.69 -2.71 -12.98
CA CYS A 89 6.76 -2.79 -14.11
C CYS A 89 6.63 -1.44 -14.83
N GLU A 90 6.27 -1.48 -16.12
CA GLU A 90 5.95 -0.26 -16.88
C GLU A 90 4.81 0.50 -16.19
N LEU A 91 5.00 1.81 -15.97
CA LEU A 91 3.95 2.67 -15.44
C LEU A 91 2.98 3.10 -16.55
N ARG A 92 1.68 2.89 -16.32
CA ARG A 92 0.60 3.41 -17.14
C ARG A 92 -0.36 4.22 -16.27
N LEU A 93 -0.34 5.52 -16.42
CA LEU A 93 -1.28 6.43 -15.74
C LEU A 93 -2.63 6.48 -16.47
N GLU A 94 -2.63 6.21 -17.78
CA GLU A 94 -3.79 6.19 -18.66
C GLU A 94 -3.79 4.92 -19.50
N GLY A 95 -4.94 4.55 -20.08
CA GLY A 95 -5.06 3.39 -20.95
C GLY A 95 -4.80 2.06 -20.25
N GLN A 96 -5.13 1.98 -18.97
CA GLN A 96 -5.05 0.73 -18.22
C GLN A 96 -6.16 -0.21 -18.68
N ASP A 97 -5.85 -1.49 -18.69
CA ASP A 97 -6.79 -2.57 -18.92
C ASP A 97 -6.64 -3.66 -17.83
N GLU A 98 -7.56 -4.59 -17.81
CA GLU A 98 -7.57 -5.66 -16.82
C GLU A 98 -6.29 -6.51 -16.89
N ALA A 99 -5.74 -6.74 -18.08
CA ALA A 99 -4.51 -7.51 -18.26
C ALA A 99 -3.30 -6.79 -17.65
N TYR A 100 -3.21 -5.48 -17.81
CA TYR A 100 -2.18 -4.65 -17.18
C TYR A 100 -2.31 -4.67 -15.65
N VAL A 101 -3.53 -4.47 -15.14
CA VAL A 101 -3.78 -4.49 -13.69
C VAL A 101 -3.45 -5.86 -13.10
N GLN A 102 -3.83 -6.95 -13.77
CA GLN A 102 -3.51 -8.30 -13.34
C GLN A 102 -1.99 -8.53 -13.28
N MET A 103 -1.24 -8.07 -14.30
CA MET A 103 0.23 -8.14 -14.31
C MET A 103 0.84 -7.41 -13.10
N ILE A 104 0.37 -6.20 -12.78
CA ILE A 104 0.83 -5.43 -11.61
C ILE A 104 0.53 -6.17 -10.30
N LEU A 105 -0.68 -6.71 -10.15
CA LEU A 105 -1.09 -7.46 -8.96
C LEU A 105 -0.22 -8.70 -8.73
N GLU A 106 0.07 -9.45 -9.80
CA GLU A 106 0.95 -10.62 -9.73
C GLU A 106 2.40 -10.25 -9.41
N ALA A 107 2.87 -9.10 -9.90
CA ALA A 107 4.20 -8.59 -9.56
C ALA A 107 4.28 -8.15 -8.10
N LEU A 108 3.27 -7.44 -7.59
CA LEU A 108 3.18 -7.06 -6.17
C LEU A 108 3.07 -8.29 -5.25
N ALA A 109 2.29 -9.31 -5.64
CA ALA A 109 2.14 -10.53 -4.85
C ALA A 109 3.48 -11.28 -4.64
N LYS A 110 4.43 -11.16 -5.59
CA LYS A 110 5.79 -11.73 -5.46
C LYS A 110 6.61 -11.06 -4.36
N LEU A 111 6.22 -9.88 -3.88
CA LEU A 111 6.87 -9.25 -2.73
C LEU A 111 6.65 -10.05 -1.42
N GLY A 112 5.50 -10.76 -1.30
CA GLY A 112 5.20 -11.64 -0.17
C GLY A 112 3.98 -11.24 0.67
N CYS A 113 3.30 -10.13 0.41
CA CYS A 113 2.10 -9.69 1.12
C CYS A 113 0.92 -10.67 0.92
N LYS A 114 -0.04 -10.65 1.84
CA LYS A 114 -1.21 -11.55 1.78
C LYS A 114 -2.35 -10.97 0.96
N LYS A 115 -2.58 -9.65 1.04
CA LYS A 115 -3.62 -8.94 0.29
C LYS A 115 -3.09 -7.63 -0.26
N ILE A 116 -3.62 -7.24 -1.41
CA ILE A 116 -3.29 -5.99 -2.10
C ILE A 116 -4.58 -5.21 -2.32
N VAL A 117 -4.56 -3.93 -1.99
CA VAL A 117 -5.59 -2.97 -2.36
C VAL A 117 -4.94 -1.95 -3.28
N LEU A 118 -4.96 -2.20 -4.58
CA LEU A 118 -4.37 -1.31 -5.57
C LEU A 118 -5.34 -0.18 -5.88
N LYS A 119 -4.89 1.06 -5.63
CA LYS A 119 -5.67 2.29 -5.76
C LYS A 119 -5.42 2.99 -7.10
N GLY A 120 -6.39 3.78 -7.56
CA GLY A 120 -6.23 4.66 -8.72
C GLY A 120 -6.24 3.95 -10.06
N ILE A 121 -6.89 2.79 -10.16
CA ILE A 121 -7.10 2.10 -11.44
C ILE A 121 -8.24 2.77 -12.22
N SER A 122 -8.12 2.80 -13.54
CA SER A 122 -9.11 3.40 -14.44
C SER A 122 -9.12 2.67 -15.77
N PHE A 123 -10.26 2.08 -16.13
CA PHE A 123 -10.48 1.43 -17.43
C PHE A 123 -11.29 2.30 -18.39
N GLU A 124 -11.99 3.31 -17.84
CA GLU A 124 -12.79 4.29 -18.55
C GLU A 124 -12.41 5.69 -18.05
N ASP A 125 -12.43 6.70 -18.92
CA ASP A 125 -11.93 8.05 -18.62
C ASP A 125 -12.66 8.73 -17.46
N ASP A 126 -13.94 8.42 -17.28
CA ASP A 126 -14.85 8.99 -16.27
C ASP A 126 -14.93 8.18 -14.96
N LYS A 127 -14.23 7.03 -14.88
CA LYS A 127 -14.24 6.16 -13.70
C LYS A 127 -12.87 6.02 -13.07
N ILE A 128 -12.85 5.94 -11.75
CA ILE A 128 -11.68 5.60 -10.95
C ILE A 128 -12.06 4.48 -9.98
N GLY A 129 -11.13 3.60 -9.71
CA GLY A 129 -11.44 2.46 -8.87
C GLY A 129 -10.28 1.97 -8.03
N VAL A 130 -10.60 0.92 -7.30
CA VAL A 130 -9.66 0.09 -6.55
C VAL A 130 -9.90 -1.36 -6.90
N VAL A 131 -8.86 -2.18 -6.79
CA VAL A 131 -8.97 -3.62 -6.84
C VAL A 131 -8.43 -4.22 -5.54
N VAL A 132 -9.20 -5.12 -4.95
CA VAL A 132 -8.79 -5.94 -3.82
C VAL A 132 -8.35 -7.29 -4.35
N TYR A 133 -7.11 -7.67 -4.07
CA TYR A 133 -6.53 -8.92 -4.54
C TYR A 133 -6.10 -9.81 -3.37
N ASP A 134 -6.63 -11.01 -3.32
CA ASP A 134 -6.18 -12.06 -2.43
C ASP A 134 -5.02 -12.84 -3.08
N CYS A 135 -3.82 -12.69 -2.55
CA CYS A 135 -2.63 -13.29 -3.14
C CYS A 135 -2.64 -14.83 -3.08
N ALA A 136 -3.24 -15.42 -2.04
CA ALA A 136 -3.31 -16.87 -1.88
C ALA A 136 -4.32 -17.50 -2.86
N GLY A 137 -5.51 -16.94 -2.94
CA GLY A 137 -6.59 -17.40 -3.83
C GLY A 137 -6.45 -16.89 -5.27
N LYS A 138 -5.54 -15.95 -5.53
CA LYS A 138 -5.39 -15.24 -6.82
C LYS A 138 -6.71 -14.65 -7.33
N LYS A 139 -7.51 -14.10 -6.42
CA LYS A 139 -8.83 -13.55 -6.70
C LYS A 139 -8.79 -12.04 -6.64
N ALA A 140 -9.23 -11.38 -7.71
CA ALA A 140 -9.38 -9.94 -7.81
C ALA A 140 -10.86 -9.53 -7.73
N GLU A 141 -11.16 -8.50 -6.95
CA GLU A 141 -12.47 -7.87 -6.86
C GLU A 141 -12.32 -6.38 -7.15
N TYR A 142 -13.05 -5.88 -8.15
CA TYR A 142 -12.94 -4.51 -8.66
C TYR A 142 -14.09 -3.65 -8.17
N TYR A 143 -13.79 -2.43 -7.76
CA TYR A 143 -14.78 -1.44 -7.31
C TYR A 143 -14.49 -0.12 -8.02
N PHE A 144 -15.44 0.40 -8.78
CA PHE A 144 -15.34 1.64 -9.53
C PHE A 144 -16.38 2.65 -9.07
N THR A 145 -16.03 3.92 -9.17
CA THR A 145 -16.93 5.06 -8.95
C THR A 145 -16.66 6.14 -10.01
N GLU A 146 -17.58 7.08 -10.17
CA GLU A 146 -17.37 8.25 -11.03
C GLU A 146 -16.17 9.07 -10.55
N LYS A 147 -15.35 9.49 -11.49
CA LYS A 147 -14.18 10.32 -11.23
C LYS A 147 -14.62 11.75 -10.96
N VAL A 148 -14.30 12.24 -9.78
CA VAL A 148 -14.54 13.66 -9.45
C VAL A 148 -13.56 14.52 -10.25
N PRO A 149 -14.03 15.55 -10.99
CA PRO A 149 -13.17 16.35 -11.87
C PRO A 149 -12.04 17.10 -11.17
N LYS A 150 -12.11 17.23 -9.84
CA LYS A 150 -11.12 17.93 -9.02
C LYS A 150 -10.34 16.94 -8.17
N SER A 151 -9.02 16.89 -8.36
CA SER A 151 -8.16 16.10 -7.47
C SER A 151 -8.02 16.80 -6.11
N SER A 152 -7.97 16.01 -5.05
CA SER A 152 -7.73 16.47 -3.68
C SER A 152 -6.62 15.64 -3.05
N HIS A 153 -5.74 16.31 -2.30
CA HIS A 153 -4.73 15.59 -1.49
C HIS A 153 -5.39 14.92 -0.28
N GLY A 154 -4.80 13.81 0.19
CA GLY A 154 -5.28 13.08 1.38
C GLY A 154 -6.42 12.08 1.13
N THR A 155 -6.85 11.89 -0.13
CA THR A 155 -7.88 10.88 -0.46
C THR A 155 -7.42 9.46 -0.14
N GLY A 156 -6.13 9.16 -0.33
CA GLY A 156 -5.53 7.87 0.03
C GLY A 156 -5.59 7.61 1.53
N ASP A 157 -5.25 8.62 2.35
CA ASP A 157 -5.29 8.52 3.81
C ASP A 157 -6.71 8.31 4.34
N CYS A 158 -7.69 9.03 3.78
CA CYS A 158 -9.11 8.83 4.10
C CYS A 158 -9.59 7.42 3.74
N TYR A 159 -9.19 6.91 2.58
CA TYR A 159 -9.52 5.55 2.14
C TYR A 159 -8.94 4.51 3.10
N ALA A 160 -7.65 4.65 3.41
CA ALA A 160 -6.96 3.74 4.32
C ALA A 160 -7.56 3.76 5.73
N ALA A 161 -7.92 4.94 6.25
CA ALA A 161 -8.60 5.08 7.53
C ALA A 161 -9.98 4.39 7.54
N ALA A 162 -10.75 4.55 6.46
CA ALA A 162 -12.06 3.90 6.34
C ALA A 162 -11.97 2.36 6.27
N LEU A 163 -10.90 1.83 5.66
CA LEU A 163 -10.67 0.38 5.56
C LEU A 163 -10.42 -0.28 6.93
N GLN A 164 -9.89 0.45 7.91
CA GLN A 164 -9.52 -0.06 9.23
C GLN A 164 -10.66 -0.10 10.25
N VAL A 165 -11.81 0.51 9.96
CA VAL A 165 -12.94 0.69 10.91
C VAL A 165 -13.86 -0.54 11.00
N ARG A 166 -13.51 -1.69 10.38
CA ARG A 166 -14.34 -2.91 10.42
C ARG A 166 -13.71 -4.02 11.19
#